data_a9a92f63bd3d58c48a5943eb916e5601
#
_entry.id   a9a92f63bd3d58c48a5943eb916e5601
#
_cell.length_a   1.000
_cell.length_b   1.000
_cell.length_c   1.000
_cell.angle_alpha   90.00
_cell.angle_beta   90.00
_cell.angle_gamma   90.00
#
_symmetry.space_group_name_H-M   'P 1'
#
loop_
_entity.id
_entity.type
_entity.pdbx_description
1 polymer ?
#
loop_
_entity_poly.entity_id
_entity_poly.type
_entity_poly.pdbx_seq_one_letter_code
_entity_poly.pdbx_strand_id
1 'polypeptide(L)'
;MGTVAFDAIETPFGKTDKIVGGAGTFAALSASFLYDQVKLVGVIGEDFGDDNLNIITSKGVDVEGIQIIEGGKSFFWAGKYHNDMNSRDTITTELNVLENFDPIIPESYQDCEFLLLGNATPQVQMTTLNRLKNKPKLVVLDTMNFWMDIAMDDLKAVLKHVDVLTINDGEARQLSGEYSLVKAAAVILEMGPKYLIIKKGEHGALLFGEGQIFSAPALPLAEVFDPTGAGDAFAGGFIGYLAKVKTINFTNMKNAVVYGSALASFCVEKFGTERLQTLTQEEIEARLKAFVSLAKFDI
;
A
#
# COMPACT_ATOMS: atom_id res chain seq x y z
N MET A 1 5.34 1.17 -7.93
CA MET A 1 6.22 2.29 -7.52
C MET A 1 5.88 2.69 -6.10
N GLY A 2 6.88 2.99 -5.28
CA GLY A 2 6.68 3.44 -3.89
C GLY A 2 7.99 3.63 -3.17
N THR A 3 7.92 4.16 -1.93
CA THR A 3 9.10 4.38 -1.10
C THR A 3 9.75 3.07 -0.67
N VAL A 4 11.08 3.02 -0.69
CA VAL A 4 11.91 2.02 -0.04
C VAL A 4 12.70 2.76 1.04
N ALA A 5 12.55 2.36 2.29
CA ALA A 5 12.85 3.23 3.41
C ALA A 5 13.42 2.47 4.60
N PHE A 6 13.89 3.25 5.58
CA PHE A 6 14.04 2.80 6.94
C PHE A 6 12.99 3.44 7.84
N ASP A 7 12.46 2.64 8.75
CA ASP A 7 11.51 3.08 9.76
C ASP A 7 12.07 2.88 11.17
N ALA A 8 11.73 3.79 12.10
CA ALA A 8 11.89 3.63 13.54
C ALA A 8 10.53 3.75 14.21
N ILE A 9 10.10 2.71 14.88
CA ILE A 9 8.73 2.56 15.32
C ILE A 9 8.69 2.34 16.83
N GLU A 10 7.87 3.14 17.51
CA GLU A 10 7.55 2.96 18.92
C GLU A 10 6.06 2.66 19.05
N THR A 11 5.73 1.56 19.75
CA THR A 11 4.36 1.15 20.08
C THR A 11 4.30 0.76 21.56
N PRO A 12 3.11 0.55 22.14
CA PRO A 12 3.00 -0.01 23.50
C PRO A 12 3.67 -1.38 23.67
N PHE A 13 3.93 -2.10 22.58
CA PHE A 13 4.56 -3.43 22.60
C PHE A 13 6.09 -3.40 22.47
N GLY A 14 6.68 -2.25 22.14
CA GLY A 14 8.14 -2.12 22.04
C GLY A 14 8.58 -0.99 21.12
N LYS A 15 9.88 -1.00 20.85
CA LYS A 15 10.52 0.00 20.00
C LYS A 15 11.56 -0.64 19.11
N THR A 16 11.62 -0.15 17.88
CA THR A 16 12.67 -0.47 16.91
C THR A 16 13.49 0.78 16.62
N ASP A 17 14.72 0.58 16.14
CA ASP A 17 15.52 1.70 15.67
C ASP A 17 15.39 1.80 14.13
N LYS A 18 16.37 1.31 13.38
CA LYS A 18 16.41 1.42 11.94
C LYS A 18 16.08 0.06 11.30
N ILE A 19 14.84 -0.14 10.87
CA ILE A 19 14.36 -1.36 10.22
C ILE A 19 13.87 -1.08 8.80
N VAL A 20 13.89 -2.09 7.93
CA VAL A 20 13.40 -1.96 6.57
C VAL A 20 11.90 -1.72 6.52
N GLY A 21 11.51 -0.67 5.82
CA GLY A 21 10.13 -0.23 5.65
C GLY A 21 9.89 0.45 4.31
N GLY A 22 8.88 1.32 4.27
CA GLY A 22 8.46 2.05 3.09
C GLY A 22 7.34 1.40 2.30
N ALA A 23 6.46 2.23 1.74
CA ALA A 23 5.23 1.81 1.07
C ALA A 23 5.48 0.81 -0.09
N GLY A 24 6.51 1.07 -0.90
CA GLY A 24 6.90 0.17 -1.99
C GLY A 24 7.37 -1.19 -1.49
N THR A 25 8.10 -1.22 -0.39
CA THR A 25 8.60 -2.45 0.23
C THR A 25 7.45 -3.34 0.71
N PHE A 26 6.58 -2.82 1.56
CA PHE A 26 5.44 -3.58 2.09
C PHE A 26 4.51 -4.06 0.99
N ALA A 27 4.21 -3.19 0.02
CA ALA A 27 3.34 -3.54 -1.10
C ALA A 27 3.97 -4.61 -2.01
N ALA A 28 5.27 -4.51 -2.31
CA ALA A 28 5.96 -5.49 -3.16
C ALA A 28 6.06 -6.86 -2.48
N LEU A 29 6.43 -6.91 -1.19
CA LEU A 29 6.45 -8.14 -0.40
C LEU A 29 5.07 -8.79 -0.32
N SER A 30 4.03 -8.00 -0.11
CA SER A 30 2.65 -8.50 -0.05
C SER A 30 2.18 -9.03 -1.41
N ALA A 31 2.45 -8.32 -2.50
CA ALA A 31 2.07 -8.74 -3.85
C ALA A 31 2.79 -10.03 -4.28
N SER A 32 4.05 -10.25 -3.86
CA SER A 32 4.86 -11.40 -4.26
C SER A 32 4.29 -12.75 -3.78
N PHE A 33 3.44 -12.78 -2.76
CA PHE A 33 2.72 -14.00 -2.36
C PHE A 33 1.64 -14.45 -3.36
N LEU A 34 1.22 -13.54 -4.24
CA LEU A 34 0.08 -13.78 -5.13
C LEU A 34 0.45 -13.72 -6.61
N TYR A 35 1.57 -13.08 -6.95
CA TYR A 35 2.02 -12.88 -8.32
C TYR A 35 3.54 -12.90 -8.42
N ASP A 36 4.08 -13.73 -9.34
CA ASP A 36 5.52 -14.02 -9.40
C ASP A 36 6.37 -12.95 -10.12
N GLN A 37 5.74 -12.01 -10.83
CA GLN A 37 6.43 -10.99 -11.64
C GLN A 37 6.25 -9.59 -11.03
N VAL A 38 6.48 -9.47 -9.73
CA VAL A 38 6.43 -8.18 -9.05
C VAL A 38 7.70 -7.39 -9.34
N LYS A 39 7.51 -6.14 -9.78
CA LYS A 39 8.58 -5.20 -10.18
C LYS A 39 8.48 -3.94 -9.33
N LEU A 40 9.58 -3.48 -8.76
CA LEU A 40 9.60 -2.34 -7.86
C LEU A 40 10.40 -1.18 -8.45
N VAL A 41 9.77 -0.01 -8.51
CA VAL A 41 10.42 1.27 -8.85
C VAL A 41 10.49 2.12 -7.59
N GLY A 42 11.69 2.60 -7.28
CA GLY A 42 11.96 3.40 -6.08
C GLY A 42 13.36 3.99 -6.09
N VAL A 43 13.75 4.61 -4.98
CA VAL A 43 15.10 5.15 -4.78
C VAL A 43 15.58 4.84 -3.37
N ILE A 44 16.87 4.48 -3.25
CA ILE A 44 17.56 4.26 -1.99
C ILE A 44 18.91 4.98 -2.00
N GLY A 45 19.43 5.27 -0.83
CA GLY A 45 20.82 5.68 -0.66
C GLY A 45 21.75 4.47 -0.58
N GLU A 46 23.06 4.71 -0.67
CA GLU A 46 24.08 3.68 -0.48
C GLU A 46 24.00 3.01 0.90
N ASP A 47 23.48 3.73 1.90
CA ASP A 47 23.30 3.25 3.28
C ASP A 47 22.27 2.12 3.42
N PHE A 48 21.47 1.85 2.38
CA PHE A 48 20.50 0.76 2.40
C PHE A 48 21.19 -0.61 2.40
N GLY A 49 22.20 -0.76 1.58
CA GLY A 49 23.04 -1.94 1.49
C GLY A 49 22.32 -3.18 0.94
N ASP A 50 23.14 -4.15 0.53
CA ASP A 50 22.65 -5.38 -0.14
C ASP A 50 21.84 -6.28 0.80
N ASP A 51 22.17 -6.34 2.10
CA ASP A 51 21.46 -7.19 3.07
C ASP A 51 19.99 -6.76 3.21
N ASN A 52 19.73 -5.45 3.26
CA ASN A 52 18.37 -4.93 3.31
C ASN A 52 17.64 -5.10 1.99
N LEU A 53 18.33 -4.90 0.86
CA LEU A 53 17.76 -5.12 -0.46
C LEU A 53 17.39 -6.60 -0.67
N ASN A 54 18.18 -7.53 -0.09
CA ASN A 54 17.93 -8.96 -0.15
C ASN A 54 16.63 -9.38 0.55
N ILE A 55 16.13 -8.62 1.51
CA ILE A 55 14.79 -8.84 2.10
C ILE A 55 13.71 -8.82 1.02
N ILE A 56 13.86 -7.92 0.04
CA ILE A 56 12.90 -7.72 -1.05
C ILE A 56 13.16 -8.75 -2.16
N THR A 57 14.41 -8.90 -2.59
CA THR A 57 14.77 -9.77 -3.73
C THR A 57 14.61 -11.26 -3.42
N SER A 58 14.82 -11.70 -2.15
CA SER A 58 14.59 -13.09 -1.72
C SER A 58 13.14 -13.55 -1.85
N LYS A 59 12.19 -12.62 -2.00
CA LYS A 59 10.77 -12.91 -2.27
C LYS A 59 10.43 -12.88 -3.77
N GLY A 60 11.44 -12.87 -4.64
CA GLY A 60 11.26 -12.87 -6.09
C GLY A 60 10.83 -11.51 -6.68
N VAL A 61 10.94 -10.43 -5.91
CA VAL A 61 10.68 -9.07 -6.42
C VAL A 61 11.84 -8.61 -7.26
N ASP A 62 11.56 -8.18 -8.48
CA ASP A 62 12.51 -7.56 -9.38
C ASP A 62 12.74 -6.09 -8.98
N VAL A 63 13.98 -5.75 -8.72
CA VAL A 63 14.42 -4.43 -8.23
C VAL A 63 15.25 -3.63 -9.25
N GLU A 64 15.24 -4.02 -10.54
CA GLU A 64 15.91 -3.27 -11.61
C GLU A 64 15.51 -1.80 -11.64
N GLY A 65 14.27 -1.48 -11.21
CA GLY A 65 13.75 -0.13 -11.12
C GLY A 65 14.15 0.65 -9.86
N ILE A 66 14.97 0.09 -8.96
CA ILE A 66 15.47 0.82 -7.80
C ILE A 66 16.75 1.57 -8.17
N GLN A 67 16.69 2.89 -8.03
CA GLN A 67 17.85 3.77 -8.19
C GLN A 67 18.66 3.80 -6.89
N ILE A 68 19.95 3.54 -6.97
CA ILE A 68 20.87 3.63 -5.84
C ILE A 68 21.71 4.91 -5.99
N ILE A 69 21.61 5.81 -5.01
CA ILE A 69 22.33 7.08 -5.02
C ILE A 69 23.60 6.95 -4.18
N GLU A 70 24.76 6.99 -4.85
CA GLU A 70 26.08 6.93 -4.21
C GLU A 70 26.26 8.10 -3.23
N GLY A 71 26.78 7.82 -2.04
CA GLY A 71 26.93 8.77 -0.95
C GLY A 71 25.61 9.29 -0.36
N GLY A 72 24.45 8.87 -0.90
CA GLY A 72 23.13 9.26 -0.44
C GLY A 72 22.69 8.47 0.79
N LYS A 73 21.70 9.02 1.51
CA LYS A 73 20.96 8.32 2.57
C LYS A 73 19.56 7.98 2.09
N SER A 74 19.07 6.81 2.46
CA SER A 74 17.71 6.38 2.19
C SER A 74 16.69 7.19 3.00
N PHE A 75 15.47 7.28 2.49
CA PHE A 75 14.35 7.86 3.22
C PHE A 75 14.23 7.22 4.61
N PHE A 76 14.01 8.05 5.61
CA PHE A 76 13.85 7.62 6.99
C PHE A 76 12.60 8.26 7.62
N TRP A 77 11.80 7.42 8.27
CA TRP A 77 10.65 7.87 9.04
C TRP A 77 10.70 7.30 10.45
N ALA A 78 10.38 8.13 11.43
CA ALA A 78 10.22 7.71 12.82
C ALA A 78 8.83 8.11 13.33
N GLY A 79 8.13 7.17 13.94
CA GLY A 79 6.80 7.40 14.48
C GLY A 79 6.52 6.66 15.77
N LYS A 80 5.55 7.20 16.53
CA LYS A 80 5.07 6.62 17.78
C LYS A 80 3.57 6.42 17.71
N TYR A 81 3.13 5.18 17.87
CA TYR A 81 1.71 4.83 17.94
C TYR A 81 1.17 4.95 19.37
N HIS A 82 -0.06 5.41 19.44
CA HIS A 82 -0.82 5.47 20.69
C HIS A 82 -1.44 4.09 21.04
N ASN A 83 -2.06 4.00 22.21
CA ASN A 83 -2.65 2.74 22.70
C ASN A 83 -3.78 2.19 21.83
N ASP A 84 -4.41 3.04 21.02
CA ASP A 84 -5.45 2.65 20.06
C ASP A 84 -4.89 1.98 18.79
N MET A 85 -3.57 1.99 18.61
CA MET A 85 -2.86 1.45 17.44
C MET A 85 -3.33 2.00 16.07
N ASN A 86 -4.18 3.02 16.07
CA ASN A 86 -4.67 3.72 14.88
C ASN A 86 -4.12 5.14 14.77
N SER A 87 -3.92 5.80 15.92
CA SER A 87 -3.36 7.15 16.01
C SER A 87 -1.85 7.10 16.18
N ARG A 88 -1.13 7.98 15.49
CA ARG A 88 0.33 8.07 15.60
C ARG A 88 0.82 9.51 15.54
N ASP A 89 1.94 9.76 16.19
CA ASP A 89 2.73 10.96 16.05
C ASP A 89 3.94 10.68 15.15
N THR A 90 4.18 11.53 14.16
CA THR A 90 5.44 11.52 13.43
C THR A 90 6.50 12.25 14.24
N ILE A 91 7.58 11.55 14.58
CA ILE A 91 8.71 12.11 15.33
C ILE A 91 9.71 12.78 14.39
N THR A 92 10.05 12.07 13.29
CA THR A 92 11.03 12.52 12.32
C THR A 92 10.66 12.03 10.92
N THR A 93 10.92 12.87 9.92
CA THR A 93 10.88 12.51 8.51
C THR A 93 12.10 13.09 7.82
N GLU A 94 12.97 12.24 7.33
CA GLU A 94 14.14 12.64 6.54
C GLU A 94 13.93 12.15 5.10
N LEU A 95 13.63 13.09 4.20
CA LEU A 95 13.38 12.74 2.79
C LEU A 95 14.63 12.19 2.11
N ASN A 96 15.80 12.74 2.42
CA ASN A 96 17.08 12.29 1.88
C ASN A 96 17.02 12.15 0.33
N VAL A 97 17.40 10.97 -0.23
CA VAL A 97 17.37 10.75 -1.68
C VAL A 97 15.96 10.81 -2.29
N LEU A 98 14.92 10.66 -1.48
CA LEU A 98 13.53 10.75 -1.96
C LEU A 98 13.13 12.17 -2.35
N GLU A 99 13.77 13.21 -1.78
CA GLU A 99 13.44 14.61 -2.03
C GLU A 99 13.54 14.97 -3.52
N ASN A 100 14.56 14.43 -4.19
CA ASN A 100 14.82 14.70 -5.59
C ASN A 100 14.59 13.46 -6.48
N PHE A 101 13.74 12.54 -6.04
CA PHE A 101 13.50 11.31 -6.77
C PHE A 101 12.79 11.58 -8.09
N ASP A 102 13.45 11.21 -9.17
CA ASP A 102 12.92 11.23 -10.53
C ASP A 102 12.89 9.78 -11.08
N PRO A 103 11.71 9.13 -11.12
CA PRO A 103 11.61 7.67 -11.33
C PRO A 103 12.04 7.27 -12.74
N ILE A 104 13.07 6.42 -12.84
CA ILE A 104 13.47 5.78 -14.09
C ILE A 104 12.71 4.46 -14.21
N ILE A 105 11.99 4.29 -15.31
CA ILE A 105 11.23 3.07 -15.58
C ILE A 105 12.05 2.18 -16.53
N PRO A 106 12.58 1.03 -16.08
CA PRO A 106 13.33 0.11 -16.95
C PRO A 106 12.53 -0.32 -18.18
N GLU A 107 13.20 -0.63 -19.26
CA GLU A 107 12.54 -1.11 -20.48
C GLU A 107 11.71 -2.38 -20.24
N SER A 108 12.21 -3.28 -19.40
CA SER A 108 11.51 -4.50 -18.96
C SER A 108 10.22 -4.23 -18.17
N TYR A 109 10.00 -2.98 -17.68
CA TYR A 109 8.82 -2.60 -16.89
C TYR A 109 7.77 -1.83 -17.70
N GLN A 110 8.09 -1.43 -18.93
CA GLN A 110 7.26 -0.54 -19.75
C GLN A 110 5.87 -1.11 -20.11
N ASP A 111 5.75 -2.44 -20.12
CA ASP A 111 4.51 -3.14 -20.48
C ASP A 111 3.75 -3.68 -19.25
N CYS A 112 3.89 -3.01 -18.09
CA CYS A 112 3.17 -3.44 -16.90
C CYS A 112 1.65 -3.30 -17.08
N GLU A 113 0.93 -4.40 -16.84
CA GLU A 113 -0.54 -4.41 -16.96
C GLU A 113 -1.24 -3.88 -15.70
N PHE A 114 -0.62 -4.01 -14.54
CA PHE A 114 -1.15 -3.63 -13.23
C PHE A 114 -0.13 -2.74 -12.52
N LEU A 115 -0.49 -1.51 -12.23
CA LEU A 115 0.37 -0.53 -11.60
C LEU A 115 -0.18 -0.10 -10.23
N LEU A 116 0.63 -0.24 -9.18
CA LEU A 116 0.40 0.41 -7.91
C LEU A 116 1.28 1.66 -7.80
N LEU A 117 0.66 2.79 -7.61
CA LEU A 117 1.27 4.04 -7.19
C LEU A 117 1.15 4.12 -5.67
N GLY A 118 2.17 3.64 -4.97
CA GLY A 118 2.26 3.70 -3.52
C GLY A 118 2.49 5.12 -3.02
N ASN A 119 2.48 5.27 -1.71
CA ASN A 119 2.67 6.58 -1.08
C ASN A 119 3.99 7.25 -1.51
N ALA A 120 3.86 8.31 -2.28
CA ALA A 120 4.92 9.20 -2.78
C ALA A 120 4.29 10.55 -3.13
N THR A 121 5.13 11.55 -3.50
CA THR A 121 4.58 12.83 -3.95
C THR A 121 3.68 12.63 -5.18
N PRO A 122 2.55 13.35 -5.31
CA PRO A 122 1.71 13.27 -6.50
C PRO A 122 2.47 13.55 -7.82
N GLN A 123 3.50 14.40 -7.78
CA GLN A 123 4.35 14.68 -8.93
C GLN A 123 5.15 13.43 -9.38
N VAL A 124 5.71 12.68 -8.44
CA VAL A 124 6.43 11.42 -8.72
C VAL A 124 5.45 10.36 -9.27
N GLN A 125 4.25 10.28 -8.70
CA GLN A 125 3.20 9.39 -9.18
C GLN A 125 2.78 9.71 -10.62
N MET A 126 2.58 11.00 -10.93
CA MET A 126 2.26 11.47 -12.28
C MET A 126 3.41 11.23 -13.26
N THR A 127 4.64 11.49 -12.84
CA THR A 127 5.85 11.24 -13.66
C THR A 127 5.98 9.76 -14.00
N THR A 128 5.72 8.88 -13.04
CA THR A 128 5.71 7.43 -13.26
C THR A 128 4.71 7.04 -14.35
N LEU A 129 3.46 7.54 -14.26
CA LEU A 129 2.42 7.28 -15.27
C LEU A 129 2.85 7.77 -16.66
N ASN A 130 3.40 8.98 -16.74
CA ASN A 130 3.77 9.60 -18.01
C ASN A 130 4.99 8.94 -18.69
N ARG A 131 5.82 8.20 -17.92
CA ARG A 131 7.00 7.49 -18.43
C ARG A 131 6.72 6.07 -18.92
N LEU A 132 5.53 5.55 -18.67
CA LEU A 132 5.11 4.26 -19.25
C LEU A 132 4.75 4.44 -20.72
N LYS A 133 5.24 3.55 -21.57
CA LYS A 133 4.92 3.53 -23.00
C LYS A 133 3.46 3.16 -23.25
N ASN A 134 2.94 2.22 -22.47
CA ASN A 134 1.58 1.74 -22.59
C ASN A 134 0.80 2.01 -21.29
N LYS A 135 -0.47 2.39 -21.41
CA LYS A 135 -1.34 2.57 -20.26
C LYS A 135 -1.61 1.20 -19.60
N PRO A 136 -1.39 1.03 -18.30
CA PRO A 136 -1.77 -0.18 -17.58
C PRO A 136 -3.27 -0.47 -17.69
N LYS A 137 -3.66 -1.73 -17.61
CA LYS A 137 -5.07 -2.16 -17.56
C LYS A 137 -5.74 -1.71 -16.26
N LEU A 138 -4.95 -1.62 -15.17
CA LEU A 138 -5.40 -1.16 -13.87
C LEU A 138 -4.32 -0.32 -13.21
N VAL A 139 -4.70 0.87 -12.76
CA VAL A 139 -3.87 1.75 -11.93
C VAL A 139 -4.54 1.89 -10.57
N VAL A 140 -3.83 1.48 -9.53
CA VAL A 140 -4.21 1.63 -8.11
C VAL A 140 -3.36 2.74 -7.51
N LEU A 141 -3.99 3.67 -6.81
CA LEU A 141 -3.32 4.73 -6.07
C LEU A 141 -3.51 4.53 -4.58
N ASP A 142 -2.43 4.62 -3.82
CA ASP A 142 -2.45 4.89 -2.38
C ASP A 142 -1.84 6.27 -2.11
N THR A 143 -2.35 6.96 -1.09
CA THR A 143 -1.91 8.32 -0.73
C THR A 143 -2.05 8.52 0.77
N MET A 144 -1.73 9.70 1.27
CA MET A 144 -1.86 10.04 2.68
C MET A 144 -2.29 11.50 2.87
N ASN A 145 -2.78 11.80 4.07
CA ASN A 145 -3.23 13.12 4.47
C ASN A 145 -2.20 14.23 4.21
N PHE A 146 -0.90 13.96 4.39
CA PHE A 146 0.15 14.94 4.16
C PHE A 146 0.10 15.54 2.74
N TRP A 147 -0.12 14.71 1.72
CA TRP A 147 -0.24 15.21 0.34
C TRP A 147 -1.53 15.98 0.11
N MET A 148 -2.59 15.65 0.84
CA MET A 148 -3.84 16.41 0.81
C MET A 148 -3.66 17.81 1.41
N ASP A 149 -2.76 17.97 2.39
CA ASP A 149 -2.46 19.25 3.02
C ASP A 149 -1.60 20.17 2.14
N ILE A 150 -0.60 19.60 1.43
CA ILE A 150 0.43 20.41 0.75
C ILE A 150 0.40 20.35 -0.78
N ALA A 151 -0.28 19.35 -1.38
CA ALA A 151 -0.27 19.08 -2.82
C ALA A 151 -1.64 18.61 -3.36
N MET A 152 -2.75 19.15 -2.84
CA MET A 152 -4.12 18.73 -3.16
C MET A 152 -4.43 18.80 -4.65
N ASP A 153 -4.02 19.86 -5.34
CA ASP A 153 -4.32 20.04 -6.76
C ASP A 153 -3.58 19.01 -7.62
N ASP A 154 -2.32 18.70 -7.28
CA ASP A 154 -1.54 17.68 -7.96
C ASP A 154 -2.14 16.28 -7.68
N LEU A 155 -2.58 16.01 -6.45
CA LEU A 155 -3.27 14.77 -6.11
C LEU A 155 -4.56 14.62 -6.93
N LYS A 156 -5.37 15.67 -7.04
CA LYS A 156 -6.58 15.67 -7.88
C LYS A 156 -6.26 15.46 -9.37
N ALA A 157 -5.11 15.93 -9.83
CA ALA A 157 -4.66 15.66 -11.19
C ALA A 157 -4.35 14.16 -11.40
N VAL A 158 -3.64 13.52 -10.44
CA VAL A 158 -3.35 12.08 -10.48
C VAL A 158 -4.64 11.25 -10.44
N LEU A 159 -5.61 11.62 -9.59
CA LEU A 159 -6.88 10.89 -9.44
C LEU A 159 -7.64 10.69 -10.76
N LYS A 160 -7.49 11.61 -11.72
CA LYS A 160 -8.10 11.50 -13.07
C LYS A 160 -7.49 10.37 -13.92
N HIS A 161 -6.34 9.84 -13.54
CA HIS A 161 -5.60 8.83 -14.30
C HIS A 161 -5.60 7.45 -13.64
N VAL A 162 -6.20 7.31 -12.45
CA VAL A 162 -6.24 6.05 -11.71
C VAL A 162 -7.62 5.39 -11.77
N ASP A 163 -7.64 4.06 -11.68
CA ASP A 163 -8.88 3.28 -11.68
C ASP A 163 -9.38 2.99 -10.26
N VAL A 164 -8.46 2.80 -9.31
CA VAL A 164 -8.78 2.50 -7.91
C VAL A 164 -8.02 3.45 -7.00
N LEU A 165 -8.72 4.06 -6.06
CA LEU A 165 -8.11 4.78 -4.92
C LEU A 165 -8.26 3.94 -3.67
N THR A 166 -7.15 3.75 -2.90
CA THR A 166 -7.18 3.13 -1.57
C THR A 166 -6.73 4.12 -0.52
N ILE A 167 -7.59 4.43 0.43
CA ILE A 167 -7.35 5.41 1.49
C ILE A 167 -7.98 4.94 2.80
N ASN A 168 -7.57 5.54 3.93
CA ASN A 168 -8.26 5.31 5.20
C ASN A 168 -9.50 6.22 5.35
N ASP A 169 -10.28 6.00 6.38
CA ASP A 169 -11.53 6.73 6.60
C ASP A 169 -11.32 8.21 6.98
N GLY A 170 -10.21 8.54 7.66
CA GLY A 170 -9.81 9.91 7.93
C GLY A 170 -9.44 10.66 6.65
N GLU A 171 -8.64 10.03 5.80
CA GLU A 171 -8.26 10.54 4.48
C GLU A 171 -9.47 10.71 3.55
N ALA A 172 -10.42 9.76 3.59
CA ALA A 172 -11.67 9.88 2.82
C ALA A 172 -12.50 11.09 3.23
N ARG A 173 -12.60 11.35 4.53
CA ARG A 173 -13.30 12.54 5.05
C ARG A 173 -12.57 13.82 4.67
N GLN A 174 -11.24 13.86 4.79
CA GLN A 174 -10.43 15.02 4.44
C GLN A 174 -10.53 15.34 2.94
N LEU A 175 -10.36 14.34 2.07
CA LEU A 175 -10.38 14.52 0.62
C LEU A 175 -11.75 14.99 0.10
N SER A 176 -12.84 14.48 0.69
CA SER A 176 -14.21 14.77 0.25
C SER A 176 -14.85 15.96 0.95
N GLY A 177 -14.42 16.28 2.17
CA GLY A 177 -15.10 17.23 3.06
C GLY A 177 -16.39 16.65 3.71
N GLU A 178 -16.69 15.36 3.50
CA GLU A 178 -17.89 14.70 3.99
C GLU A 178 -17.60 13.79 5.18
N TYR A 179 -18.40 13.87 6.25
CA TYR A 179 -18.24 12.99 7.40
C TYR A 179 -18.72 11.55 7.12
N SER A 180 -19.85 11.40 6.42
CA SER A 180 -20.40 10.10 6.04
C SER A 180 -19.54 9.45 4.95
N LEU A 181 -19.03 8.24 5.20
CA LEU A 181 -18.19 7.53 4.23
C LEU A 181 -18.92 7.20 2.92
N VAL A 182 -20.27 7.04 2.95
CA VAL A 182 -21.06 6.81 1.74
C VAL A 182 -21.15 8.10 0.91
N LYS A 183 -21.30 9.26 1.54
CA LYS A 183 -21.26 10.56 0.85
C LYS A 183 -19.85 10.89 0.38
N ALA A 184 -18.85 10.64 1.22
CA ALA A 184 -17.45 10.80 0.85
C ALA A 184 -17.10 10.00 -0.40
N ALA A 185 -17.56 8.74 -0.48
CA ALA A 185 -17.34 7.89 -1.64
C ALA A 185 -17.96 8.47 -2.92
N ALA A 186 -19.17 9.00 -2.86
CA ALA A 186 -19.80 9.62 -4.02
C ALA A 186 -18.98 10.82 -4.55
N VAL A 187 -18.52 11.71 -3.64
CA VAL A 187 -17.68 12.86 -4.01
C VAL A 187 -16.34 12.42 -4.60
N ILE A 188 -15.67 11.43 -3.99
CA ILE A 188 -14.34 10.98 -4.43
C ILE A 188 -14.41 10.27 -5.79
N LEU A 189 -15.43 9.46 -6.04
CA LEU A 189 -15.59 8.78 -7.33
C LEU A 189 -15.80 9.79 -8.48
N GLU A 190 -16.40 10.96 -8.22
CA GLU A 190 -16.51 12.03 -9.20
C GLU A 190 -15.15 12.71 -9.53
N MET A 191 -14.11 12.52 -8.68
CA MET A 191 -12.78 13.06 -8.94
C MET A 191 -11.98 12.25 -9.99
N GLY A 192 -12.43 11.01 -10.33
CA GLY A 192 -11.80 10.22 -11.39
C GLY A 192 -11.79 8.71 -11.19
N PRO A 193 -11.49 8.17 -9.99
CA PRO A 193 -11.42 6.73 -9.78
C PRO A 193 -12.75 6.03 -10.06
N LYS A 194 -12.69 4.82 -10.63
CA LYS A 194 -13.88 3.96 -10.84
C LYS A 194 -14.27 3.20 -9.58
N TYR A 195 -13.28 2.92 -8.75
CA TYR A 195 -13.42 2.20 -7.50
C TYR A 195 -12.74 2.96 -6.37
N LEU A 196 -13.35 2.93 -5.20
CA LEU A 196 -12.78 3.49 -3.98
C LEU A 196 -12.79 2.41 -2.89
N ILE A 197 -11.63 2.24 -2.24
CA ILE A 197 -11.52 1.41 -1.04
C ILE A 197 -11.24 2.33 0.14
N ILE A 198 -12.09 2.26 1.16
CA ILE A 198 -11.91 2.97 2.42
C ILE A 198 -11.53 1.97 3.50
N LYS A 199 -10.26 2.00 3.90
CA LYS A 199 -9.69 1.17 4.98
C LYS A 199 -10.11 1.77 6.33
N LYS A 200 -10.53 0.94 7.29
CA LYS A 200 -11.02 1.37 8.61
C LYS A 200 -10.32 0.63 9.77
N GLY A 201 -9.06 0.27 9.58
CA GLY A 201 -8.29 -0.46 10.58
C GLY A 201 -8.98 -1.75 11.03
N GLU A 202 -9.18 -1.91 12.34
CA GLU A 202 -9.85 -3.06 12.95
C GLU A 202 -11.31 -3.25 12.55
N HIS A 203 -11.92 -2.25 11.91
CA HIS A 203 -13.30 -2.31 11.42
C HIS A 203 -13.40 -2.73 9.94
N GLY A 204 -12.30 -3.19 9.33
CA GLY A 204 -12.28 -3.72 7.97
C GLY A 204 -12.22 -2.65 6.89
N ALA A 205 -12.84 -2.91 5.74
CA ALA A 205 -12.79 -2.02 4.58
C ALA A 205 -14.13 -1.96 3.85
N LEU A 206 -14.40 -0.80 3.23
CA LEU A 206 -15.51 -0.60 2.32
C LEU A 206 -14.97 -0.47 0.90
N LEU A 207 -15.61 -1.14 -0.05
CA LEU A 207 -15.36 -0.99 -1.48
C LEU A 207 -16.60 -0.39 -2.13
N PHE A 208 -16.40 0.67 -2.90
CA PHE A 208 -17.42 1.36 -3.70
C PHE A 208 -17.04 1.28 -5.18
N GLY A 209 -17.99 1.02 -6.06
CA GLY A 209 -17.80 1.01 -7.50
C GLY A 209 -18.99 0.37 -8.22
N GLU A 210 -19.18 0.67 -9.50
CA GLU A 210 -20.27 0.12 -10.34
C GLU A 210 -21.67 0.25 -9.71
N GLY A 211 -21.91 1.31 -8.91
CA GLY A 211 -23.16 1.50 -8.17
C GLY A 211 -23.37 0.53 -7.00
N GLN A 212 -22.35 -0.23 -6.63
CA GLN A 212 -22.38 -1.24 -5.58
C GLN A 212 -21.50 -0.86 -4.39
N ILE A 213 -21.83 -1.41 -3.22
CA ILE A 213 -21.04 -1.30 -1.99
C ILE A 213 -20.77 -2.71 -1.48
N PHE A 214 -19.50 -2.96 -1.09
CA PHE A 214 -19.12 -4.18 -0.39
C PHE A 214 -18.40 -3.82 0.91
N SER A 215 -18.72 -4.53 1.98
CA SER A 215 -18.06 -4.41 3.28
C SER A 215 -17.33 -5.69 3.61
N ALA A 216 -16.00 -5.63 3.72
CA ALA A 216 -15.19 -6.70 4.25
C ALA A 216 -14.92 -6.45 5.74
N PRO A 217 -15.10 -7.43 6.64
CA PRO A 217 -14.65 -7.31 8.02
C PRO A 217 -13.12 -7.29 8.08
N ALA A 218 -12.53 -6.75 9.15
CA ALA A 218 -11.17 -7.11 9.54
C ALA A 218 -11.19 -8.48 10.25
N LEU A 219 -10.06 -9.19 10.23
CA LEU A 219 -9.91 -10.35 11.11
C LEU A 219 -9.63 -9.84 12.53
N PRO A 220 -10.42 -10.21 13.55
CA PRO A 220 -10.11 -9.86 14.93
C PRO A 220 -8.80 -10.50 15.37
N LEU A 221 -7.81 -9.68 15.72
CA LEU A 221 -6.54 -10.13 16.26
C LEU A 221 -6.48 -9.79 17.75
N ALA A 222 -5.91 -10.69 18.55
CA ALA A 222 -5.74 -10.46 19.98
C ALA A 222 -4.70 -9.36 20.26
N GLU A 223 -3.66 -9.29 19.43
CA GLU A 223 -2.57 -8.34 19.56
C GLU A 223 -2.19 -7.76 18.19
N VAL A 224 -1.93 -6.47 18.15
CA VAL A 224 -1.39 -5.73 17.00
C VAL A 224 -0.09 -5.08 17.48
N PHE A 225 1.05 -5.57 16.98
CA PHE A 225 2.37 -5.11 17.42
C PHE A 225 2.80 -3.82 16.73
N ASP A 226 2.57 -3.75 15.41
CA ASP A 226 2.99 -2.62 14.57
C ASP A 226 2.04 -2.44 13.38
N PRO A 227 1.24 -1.36 13.34
CA PRO A 227 0.35 -1.10 12.22
C PRO A 227 1.04 -0.44 11.02
N THR A 228 2.35 -0.14 11.10
CA THR A 228 3.11 0.47 10.00
C THR A 228 3.13 -0.47 8.79
N GLY A 229 2.86 0.09 7.62
CA GLY A 229 2.84 -0.68 6.37
C GLY A 229 1.59 -1.55 6.15
N ALA A 230 0.65 -1.63 7.12
CA ALA A 230 -0.57 -2.42 6.94
C ALA A 230 -1.40 -1.96 5.74
N GLY A 231 -1.51 -0.64 5.52
CA GLY A 231 -2.17 -0.06 4.35
C GLY A 231 -1.49 -0.43 3.04
N ASP A 232 -0.16 -0.39 3.04
CA ASP A 232 0.66 -0.73 1.88
C ASP A 232 0.63 -2.23 1.58
N ALA A 233 0.70 -3.07 2.63
CA ALA A 233 0.53 -4.52 2.51
C ALA A 233 -0.87 -4.88 1.99
N PHE A 234 -1.91 -4.16 2.44
CA PHE A 234 -3.25 -4.28 1.87
C PHE A 234 -3.25 -3.96 0.37
N ALA A 235 -2.67 -2.82 -0.04
CA ALA A 235 -2.64 -2.40 -1.43
C ALA A 235 -1.85 -3.40 -2.31
N GLY A 236 -0.74 -3.94 -1.79
CA GLY A 236 0.06 -4.98 -2.44
C GLY A 236 -0.72 -6.28 -2.64
N GLY A 237 -1.40 -6.76 -1.59
CA GLY A 237 -2.25 -7.95 -1.67
C GLY A 237 -3.44 -7.78 -2.61
N PHE A 238 -4.07 -6.61 -2.57
CA PHE A 238 -5.16 -6.25 -3.46
C PHE A 238 -4.74 -6.31 -4.93
N ILE A 239 -3.69 -5.60 -5.32
CA ILE A 239 -3.24 -5.57 -6.70
C ILE A 239 -2.62 -6.90 -7.15
N GLY A 240 -1.90 -7.59 -6.26
CA GLY A 240 -1.30 -8.90 -6.52
C GLY A 240 -2.37 -9.95 -6.89
N TYR A 241 -3.51 -9.97 -6.18
CA TYR A 241 -4.63 -10.83 -6.53
C TYR A 241 -5.20 -10.50 -7.91
N LEU A 242 -5.41 -9.22 -8.22
CA LEU A 242 -5.95 -8.79 -9.52
C LEU A 242 -4.99 -9.10 -10.67
N ALA A 243 -3.69 -8.94 -10.45
CA ALA A 243 -2.66 -9.32 -11.42
C ALA A 243 -2.64 -10.83 -11.69
N LYS A 244 -2.90 -11.66 -10.66
CA LYS A 244 -3.00 -13.12 -10.77
C LYS A 244 -4.22 -13.52 -11.62
N VAL A 245 -5.39 -12.96 -11.34
CA VAL A 245 -6.64 -13.37 -12.03
C VAL A 245 -6.85 -12.67 -13.36
N LYS A 246 -6.17 -11.54 -13.59
CA LYS A 246 -6.19 -10.72 -14.83
C LYS A 246 -7.58 -10.25 -15.29
N THR A 247 -8.60 -10.40 -14.48
CA THR A 247 -9.99 -10.03 -14.78
C THR A 247 -10.46 -8.96 -13.81
N ILE A 248 -10.81 -7.80 -14.34
CA ILE A 248 -11.26 -6.63 -13.58
C ILE A 248 -12.79 -6.59 -13.65
N ASN A 249 -13.44 -6.87 -12.51
CA ASN A 249 -14.87 -6.74 -12.29
C ASN A 249 -15.13 -6.63 -10.78
N PHE A 250 -16.35 -6.24 -10.40
CA PHE A 250 -16.68 -6.01 -8.99
C PHE A 250 -16.50 -7.25 -8.11
N THR A 251 -16.77 -8.46 -8.63
CA THR A 251 -16.56 -9.72 -7.89
C THR A 251 -15.08 -9.93 -7.56
N ASN A 252 -14.18 -9.74 -8.53
CA ASN A 252 -12.75 -9.86 -8.29
C ASN A 252 -12.21 -8.72 -7.43
N MET A 253 -12.79 -7.51 -7.52
CA MET A 253 -12.48 -6.41 -6.59
C MET A 253 -12.83 -6.78 -5.14
N LYS A 254 -13.99 -7.40 -4.87
CA LYS A 254 -14.34 -7.92 -3.53
C LYS A 254 -13.33 -8.94 -3.03
N ASN A 255 -12.98 -9.90 -3.85
CA ASN A 255 -11.98 -10.90 -3.49
C ASN A 255 -10.63 -10.26 -3.21
N ALA A 256 -10.19 -9.31 -4.06
CA ALA A 256 -8.95 -8.57 -3.88
C ALA A 256 -8.91 -7.81 -2.54
N VAL A 257 -10.04 -7.21 -2.11
CA VAL A 257 -10.16 -6.56 -0.79
C VAL A 257 -9.92 -7.57 0.34
N VAL A 258 -10.45 -8.80 0.21
CA VAL A 258 -10.24 -9.85 1.23
C VAL A 258 -8.78 -10.31 1.25
N TYR A 259 -8.14 -10.50 0.09
CA TYR A 259 -6.71 -10.83 0.02
C TYR A 259 -5.84 -9.72 0.59
N GLY A 260 -6.13 -8.46 0.27
CA GLY A 260 -5.46 -7.31 0.87
C GLY A 260 -5.61 -7.26 2.39
N SER A 261 -6.83 -7.47 2.90
CA SER A 261 -7.11 -7.52 4.34
C SER A 261 -6.37 -8.68 5.03
N ALA A 262 -6.27 -9.84 4.38
CA ALA A 262 -5.55 -10.98 4.92
C ALA A 262 -4.06 -10.69 5.07
N LEU A 263 -3.41 -10.12 4.03
CA LEU A 263 -1.98 -9.79 4.07
C LEU A 263 -1.70 -8.62 5.04
N ALA A 264 -2.56 -7.60 5.09
CA ALA A 264 -2.47 -6.55 6.10
C ALA A 264 -2.57 -7.10 7.53
N SER A 265 -3.44 -8.10 7.78
CA SER A 265 -3.58 -8.71 9.10
C SER A 265 -2.33 -9.49 9.55
N PHE A 266 -1.53 -10.01 8.64
CA PHE A 266 -0.22 -10.58 8.97
C PHE A 266 0.82 -9.48 9.23
N CYS A 267 0.84 -8.43 8.42
CA CYS A 267 1.79 -7.33 8.57
C CYS A 267 1.83 -6.80 10.00
N VAL A 268 0.68 -6.65 10.65
CA VAL A 268 0.57 -6.06 11.99
C VAL A 268 0.98 -6.99 13.15
N GLU A 269 1.30 -8.27 12.89
CA GLU A 269 1.66 -9.26 13.91
C GLU A 269 3.11 -9.12 14.42
N LYS A 270 3.97 -8.36 13.69
CA LYS A 270 5.38 -8.13 14.03
C LYS A 270 5.81 -6.73 13.60
N PHE A 271 6.96 -6.28 14.09
CA PHE A 271 7.53 -5.02 13.66
C PHE A 271 8.01 -5.05 12.21
N GLY A 272 7.73 -3.97 11.48
CA GLY A 272 8.19 -3.78 10.12
C GLY A 272 7.80 -4.93 9.18
N THR A 273 8.76 -5.39 8.39
CA THR A 273 8.56 -6.44 7.38
C THR A 273 8.75 -7.87 7.92
N GLU A 274 9.08 -8.05 9.20
CA GLU A 274 9.50 -9.35 9.78
C GLU A 274 8.47 -10.47 9.52
N ARG A 275 7.19 -10.17 9.70
CA ARG A 275 6.15 -11.19 9.49
C ARG A 275 5.97 -11.55 8.02
N LEU A 276 6.06 -10.58 7.11
CA LEU A 276 5.99 -10.84 5.66
C LEU A 276 7.21 -11.64 5.16
N GLN A 277 8.37 -11.51 5.80
CA GLN A 277 9.56 -12.30 5.45
C GLN A 277 9.39 -13.78 5.76
N THR A 278 8.64 -14.13 6.79
CA THR A 278 8.49 -15.52 7.29
C THR A 278 7.16 -16.17 6.93
N LEU A 279 6.22 -15.42 6.34
CA LEU A 279 4.88 -15.88 6.00
C LEU A 279 4.91 -16.97 4.92
N THR A 280 4.08 -18.01 5.09
CA THR A 280 3.93 -19.11 4.14
C THR A 280 2.59 -19.06 3.39
N GLN A 281 2.51 -19.78 2.28
CA GLN A 281 1.29 -19.87 1.47
C GLN A 281 0.16 -20.58 2.24
N GLU A 282 0.49 -21.60 3.03
CA GLU A 282 -0.47 -22.35 3.84
C GLU A 282 -1.13 -21.46 4.90
N GLU A 283 -0.35 -20.55 5.51
CA GLU A 283 -0.89 -19.59 6.49
C GLU A 283 -1.84 -18.60 5.82
N ILE A 284 -1.51 -18.13 4.61
CA ILE A 284 -2.39 -17.25 3.83
C ILE A 284 -3.71 -17.93 3.51
N GLU A 285 -3.67 -19.20 3.05
CA GLU A 285 -4.88 -19.96 2.76
C GLU A 285 -5.73 -20.20 4.00
N ALA A 286 -5.10 -20.51 5.13
CA ALA A 286 -5.79 -20.66 6.42
C ALA A 286 -6.46 -19.35 6.85
N ARG A 287 -5.76 -18.22 6.69
CA ARG A 287 -6.27 -16.88 7.00
C ARG A 287 -7.48 -16.52 6.13
N LEU A 288 -7.42 -16.79 4.83
CA LEU A 288 -8.55 -16.58 3.92
C LEU A 288 -9.77 -17.41 4.30
N LYS A 289 -9.59 -18.67 4.70
CA LYS A 289 -10.68 -19.51 5.23
C LYS A 289 -11.29 -18.92 6.50
N ALA A 290 -10.46 -18.33 7.38
CA ALA A 290 -10.94 -17.65 8.59
C ALA A 290 -11.80 -16.42 8.23
N PHE A 291 -11.43 -15.61 7.23
CA PHE A 291 -12.25 -14.51 6.74
C PHE A 291 -13.61 -14.98 6.21
N VAL A 292 -13.63 -16.06 5.42
CA VAL A 292 -14.87 -16.64 4.91
C VAL A 292 -15.76 -17.12 6.06
N SER A 293 -15.18 -17.81 7.05
CA SER A 293 -15.91 -18.28 8.23
C SER A 293 -16.47 -17.13 9.07
N LEU A 294 -15.69 -16.06 9.25
CA LEU A 294 -16.10 -14.88 10.01
C LEU A 294 -17.29 -14.15 9.40
N ALA A 295 -17.36 -14.10 8.06
CA ALA A 295 -18.41 -13.39 7.36
C ALA A 295 -19.63 -14.24 6.96
N LYS A 296 -19.53 -15.56 7.11
CA LYS A 296 -20.61 -16.48 6.71
C LYS A 296 -21.71 -16.51 7.78
N PHE A 297 -22.94 -16.38 7.33
CA PHE A 297 -24.14 -16.60 8.16
C PHE A 297 -25.24 -17.21 7.28
N ASP A 298 -26.13 -17.96 7.89
CA ASP A 298 -27.29 -18.56 7.24
C ASP A 298 -28.55 -17.73 7.57
N ILE A 299 -29.44 -17.55 6.58
CA ILE A 299 -30.70 -16.82 6.71
C ILE A 299 -31.84 -17.84 6.62
#